data_67607c6cda086d3bb59a53dc11cf32ef
#
_entry.id   67607c6cda086d3bb59a53dc11cf32ef
#
_cell.length_a   1.000
_cell.length_b   1.000
_cell.length_c   1.000
_cell.angle_alpha   90.00
_cell.angle_beta   90.00
_cell.angle_gamma   90.00
#
_symmetry.space_group_name_H-M   'P 1'
#
loop_
_entity.id
_entity.type
_entity.pdbx_description
1 polymer ?
#
loop_
_entity_poly.entity_id
_entity_poly.type
_entity_poly.pdbx_seq_one_letter_code
_entity_poly.pdbx_strand_id
1 'polypeptide(L)'
;EFALITDKAHQGIIAQPTFDLNEPVEAPFINLRRPNMAILREQGVNGHVEMAAAFDKVGFNTVDVHMSDLLAGRISLDDFEGLVTCGGFSYGDVLGAGGGWAKSVLFNAKLRDQFEKFFNRQETFSLGICNGCQMLSQLAPLIPGAEHWPRFYRNKSEVFEARAVNVRVEKSNSVLLQDMQGSILPIAVAH
;
A
#
# COMPACT_ATOMS: atom_id res chain seq x y z
N GLU A 1 -20.02 16.56 14.07
CA GLU A 1 -18.76 16.15 14.75
C GLU A 1 -18.72 16.64 16.19
N PHE A 2 -18.87 17.93 16.46
CA PHE A 2 -18.77 18.48 17.83
C PHE A 2 -19.75 17.81 18.80
N ALA A 3 -21.00 17.57 18.39
CA ALA A 3 -21.99 16.88 19.21
C ALA A 3 -21.58 15.44 19.60
N LEU A 4 -20.90 14.72 18.70
CA LEU A 4 -20.37 13.38 18.96
C LEU A 4 -19.17 13.41 19.93
N ILE A 5 -18.29 14.39 19.78
CA ILE A 5 -17.11 14.55 20.65
C ILE A 5 -17.53 14.90 22.08
N THR A 6 -18.63 15.63 22.25
CA THR A 6 -19.14 16.06 23.56
C THR A 6 -20.12 15.07 24.20
N ASP A 7 -20.55 14.07 23.46
CA ASP A 7 -21.43 13.02 23.98
C ASP A 7 -20.65 12.01 24.82
N LYS A 8 -20.84 12.04 26.11
CA LYS A 8 -20.19 11.11 27.06
C LYS A 8 -20.59 9.65 26.87
N ALA A 9 -21.69 9.37 26.19
CA ALA A 9 -22.16 8.01 25.88
C ALA A 9 -21.56 7.48 24.59
N HIS A 10 -20.97 8.35 23.76
CA HIS A 10 -20.33 7.96 22.50
C HIS A 10 -19.00 7.26 22.77
N GLN A 11 -18.89 6.00 22.36
CA GLN A 11 -17.73 5.16 22.63
C GLN A 11 -16.48 5.51 21.79
N GLY A 12 -16.60 6.47 20.88
CA GLY A 12 -15.49 6.83 19.98
C GLY A 12 -15.27 5.83 18.85
N ILE A 13 -14.05 5.79 18.38
CA ILE A 13 -13.60 4.87 17.33
C ILE A 13 -13.07 3.61 18.00
N ILE A 14 -13.73 2.46 17.77
CA ILE A 14 -13.37 1.18 18.39
C ILE A 14 -13.00 0.19 17.31
N ALA A 15 -11.82 -0.45 17.47
CA ALA A 15 -11.44 -1.59 16.65
C ALA A 15 -12.20 -2.86 17.10
N GLN A 16 -12.71 -3.61 16.12
CA GLN A 16 -13.34 -4.91 16.34
C GLN A 16 -12.72 -5.91 15.35
N PRO A 17 -11.50 -6.40 15.61
CA PRO A 17 -10.86 -7.39 14.75
C PRO A 17 -11.57 -8.74 14.89
N THR A 18 -11.59 -9.51 13.80
CA THR A 18 -12.07 -10.91 13.77
C THR A 18 -10.95 -11.91 13.99
N PHE A 19 -9.74 -11.45 14.23
CA PHE A 19 -8.52 -12.22 14.46
C PHE A 19 -7.89 -11.85 15.81
N ASP A 20 -7.07 -12.74 16.35
CA ASP A 20 -6.33 -12.47 17.59
C ASP A 20 -5.11 -11.59 17.31
N LEU A 21 -5.09 -10.39 17.88
CA LEU A 21 -3.95 -9.45 17.78
C LEU A 21 -2.67 -9.95 18.47
N ASN A 22 -2.77 -10.94 19.34
CA ASN A 22 -1.64 -11.49 20.10
C ASN A 22 -1.11 -12.79 19.48
N GLU A 23 -1.74 -13.30 18.42
CA GLU A 23 -1.26 -14.48 17.73
C GLU A 23 0.04 -14.17 16.98
N PRO A 24 1.14 -14.85 17.29
CA PRO A 24 2.41 -14.63 16.58
C PRO A 24 2.38 -15.33 15.22
N VAL A 25 1.75 -14.69 14.23
CA VAL A 25 1.56 -15.23 12.87
C VAL A 25 2.89 -15.57 12.17
N GLU A 26 3.98 -14.93 12.58
CA GLU A 26 5.34 -15.17 12.06
C GLU A 26 5.98 -16.45 12.62
N ALA A 27 5.53 -16.95 13.78
CA ALA A 27 6.18 -18.06 14.48
C ALA A 27 6.40 -19.32 13.62
N PRO A 28 5.47 -19.76 12.76
CA PRO A 28 5.65 -20.90 11.89
C PRO A 28 6.75 -20.70 10.81
N PHE A 29 7.11 -19.46 10.52
CA PHE A 29 7.95 -19.08 9.37
C PHE A 29 9.36 -18.64 9.76
N ILE A 30 9.68 -18.50 11.05
CA ILE A 30 10.96 -17.97 11.55
C ILE A 30 12.20 -18.69 10.97
N ASN A 31 12.10 -19.99 10.71
CA ASN A 31 13.20 -20.82 10.20
C ASN A 31 13.09 -21.11 8.69
N LEU A 32 12.17 -20.47 7.99
CA LEU A 32 12.00 -20.63 6.54
C LEU A 32 12.76 -19.56 5.76
N ARG A 33 12.84 -19.77 4.44
CA ARG A 33 13.34 -18.73 3.54
C ARG A 33 12.50 -17.46 3.70
N ARG A 34 13.16 -16.33 3.87
CA ARG A 34 12.52 -15.01 3.90
C ARG A 34 12.32 -14.52 2.47
N PRO A 35 11.06 -14.33 2.02
CA PRO A 35 10.80 -13.78 0.69
C PRO A 35 11.31 -12.34 0.58
N ASN A 36 11.76 -11.94 -0.60
CA ASN A 36 12.23 -10.58 -0.84
C ASN A 36 11.05 -9.62 -1.04
N MET A 37 11.07 -8.50 -0.31
CA MET A 37 10.09 -7.43 -0.38
C MET A 37 10.76 -6.15 -0.89
N ALA A 38 10.33 -5.64 -2.04
CA ALA A 38 10.73 -4.34 -2.52
C ALA A 38 9.95 -3.24 -1.78
N ILE A 39 10.66 -2.41 -1.02
CA ILE A 39 10.10 -1.22 -0.39
C ILE A 39 10.30 -0.07 -1.36
N LEU A 40 9.33 0.13 -2.23
CA LEU A 40 9.45 1.06 -3.36
C LEU A 40 9.15 2.48 -2.91
N ARG A 41 10.03 3.38 -3.29
CA ARG A 41 9.87 4.81 -3.05
C ARG A 41 10.31 5.66 -4.23
N GLU A 42 9.84 6.89 -4.24
CA GLU A 42 10.19 7.94 -5.16
C GLU A 42 10.42 9.24 -4.39
N GLN A 43 10.93 10.27 -5.06
CA GLN A 43 11.06 11.61 -4.52
C GLN A 43 9.74 12.10 -3.91
N GLY A 44 9.78 12.53 -2.64
CA GLY A 44 8.60 12.98 -1.88
C GLY A 44 7.85 11.87 -1.14
N VAL A 45 8.25 10.61 -1.30
CA VAL A 45 7.73 9.48 -0.52
C VAL A 45 8.39 9.44 0.85
N ASN A 46 7.64 9.05 1.86
CA ASN A 46 8.12 8.81 3.22
C ASN A 46 7.52 7.53 3.82
N GLY A 47 7.91 7.18 5.04
CA GLY A 47 7.40 5.97 5.72
C GLY A 47 7.99 4.66 5.19
N HIS A 48 9.00 4.70 4.32
CA HIS A 48 9.65 3.50 3.78
C HIS A 48 10.44 2.73 4.83
N VAL A 49 11.03 3.41 5.80
CA VAL A 49 11.77 2.77 6.90
C VAL A 49 10.82 2.00 7.82
N GLU A 50 9.70 2.62 8.21
CA GLU A 50 8.66 2.00 9.02
C GLU A 50 8.01 0.82 8.30
N MET A 51 7.80 0.94 6.98
CA MET A 51 7.27 -0.14 6.16
C MET A 51 8.27 -1.30 6.07
N ALA A 52 9.56 -1.02 5.87
CA ALA A 52 10.60 -2.02 5.90
C ALA A 52 10.61 -2.76 7.25
N ALA A 53 10.56 -2.02 8.37
CA ALA A 53 10.53 -2.61 9.70
C ALA A 53 9.29 -3.49 9.93
N ALA A 54 8.11 -3.09 9.42
CA ALA A 54 6.89 -3.86 9.53
C ALA A 54 7.00 -5.21 8.80
N PHE A 55 7.49 -5.21 7.57
CA PHE A 55 7.69 -6.45 6.79
C PHE A 55 8.84 -7.30 7.32
N ASP A 56 9.93 -6.68 7.78
CA ASP A 56 11.04 -7.42 8.41
C ASP A 56 10.57 -8.18 9.65
N LYS A 57 9.75 -7.53 10.49
CA LYS A 57 9.19 -8.12 11.71
C LYS A 57 8.38 -9.38 11.43
N VAL A 58 7.65 -9.44 10.31
CA VAL A 58 6.85 -10.60 9.93
C VAL A 58 7.57 -11.58 8.99
N GLY A 59 8.90 -11.45 8.85
CA GLY A 59 9.74 -12.47 8.25
C GLY A 59 10.11 -12.25 6.78
N PHE A 60 9.93 -11.05 6.23
CA PHE A 60 10.42 -10.71 4.89
C PHE A 60 11.87 -10.21 4.93
N ASN A 61 12.58 -10.40 3.82
CA ASN A 61 13.86 -9.73 3.55
C ASN A 61 13.55 -8.43 2.80
N THR A 62 13.63 -7.30 3.49
CA THR A 62 13.23 -6.00 2.94
C THR A 62 14.38 -5.28 2.27
N VAL A 63 14.14 -4.77 1.08
CA VAL A 63 15.13 -4.01 0.29
C VAL A 63 14.54 -2.64 -0.05
N ASP A 64 15.23 -1.57 0.33
CA ASP A 64 14.87 -0.20 -0.06
C ASP A 64 15.16 -0.03 -1.57
N VAL A 65 14.11 0.26 -2.34
CA VAL A 65 14.20 0.39 -3.79
C VAL A 65 13.73 1.78 -4.20
N HIS A 66 14.65 2.61 -4.68
CA HIS A 66 14.28 3.88 -5.29
C HIS A 66 13.98 3.70 -6.78
N MET A 67 13.01 4.44 -7.32
CA MET A 67 12.66 4.37 -8.75
C MET A 67 13.86 4.56 -9.67
N SER A 68 14.87 5.37 -9.26
CA SER A 68 16.11 5.54 -10.02
C SER A 68 16.94 4.26 -10.15
N ASP A 69 16.80 3.29 -9.22
CA ASP A 69 17.50 2.01 -9.28
C ASP A 69 16.89 1.11 -10.36
N LEU A 70 15.55 1.10 -10.44
CA LEU A 70 14.84 0.41 -11.51
C LEU A 70 15.10 1.03 -12.87
N LEU A 71 15.07 2.38 -12.95
CA LEU A 71 15.38 3.12 -14.18
C LEU A 71 16.77 2.82 -14.72
N ALA A 72 17.76 2.86 -13.82
CA ALA A 72 19.16 2.59 -14.18
C ALA A 72 19.45 1.09 -14.39
N GLY A 73 18.51 0.20 -14.02
CA GLY A 73 18.69 -1.25 -14.10
C GLY A 73 19.67 -1.81 -13.08
N ARG A 74 19.89 -1.10 -11.97
CA ARG A 74 20.70 -1.60 -10.84
C ARG A 74 19.94 -2.67 -10.04
N ILE A 75 18.62 -2.58 -10.01
CA ILE A 75 17.71 -3.53 -9.36
C ILE A 75 16.65 -3.92 -10.40
N SER A 76 16.18 -5.16 -10.32
CA SER A 76 15.06 -5.68 -11.11
C SER A 76 13.92 -6.12 -10.19
N LEU A 77 12.67 -5.90 -10.61
CA LEU A 77 11.50 -6.44 -9.90
C LEU A 77 11.40 -7.97 -9.99
N ASP A 78 12.17 -8.61 -10.87
CA ASP A 78 12.25 -10.06 -10.95
C ASP A 78 12.81 -10.71 -9.67
N ASP A 79 13.56 -9.95 -8.88
CA ASP A 79 14.22 -10.44 -7.66
C ASP A 79 13.31 -10.45 -6.43
N PHE A 80 12.04 -10.04 -6.57
CA PHE A 80 11.12 -9.83 -5.45
C PHE A 80 9.85 -10.66 -5.59
N GLU A 81 9.35 -11.14 -4.47
CA GLU A 81 8.03 -11.76 -4.32
C GLU A 81 6.97 -10.75 -3.85
N GLY A 82 7.39 -9.70 -3.16
CA GLY A 82 6.51 -8.63 -2.70
C GLY A 82 6.94 -7.25 -3.16
N LEU A 83 5.96 -6.37 -3.39
CA LEU A 83 6.16 -4.96 -3.73
C LEU A 83 5.26 -4.10 -2.86
N VAL A 84 5.84 -3.21 -2.07
CA VAL A 84 5.07 -2.19 -1.36
C VAL A 84 5.42 -0.80 -1.88
N THR A 85 4.40 -0.04 -2.23
CA THR A 85 4.50 1.36 -2.62
C THR A 85 4.09 2.23 -1.45
N CYS A 86 5.04 3.01 -0.91
CA CYS A 86 4.86 3.74 0.34
C CYS A 86 4.08 5.05 0.17
N GLY A 87 3.67 5.62 1.30
CA GLY A 87 2.97 6.90 1.38
C GLY A 87 3.89 8.10 1.21
N GLY A 88 3.30 9.27 1.18
CA GLY A 88 3.96 10.55 1.03
C GLY A 88 3.30 11.40 -0.06
N PHE A 89 4.09 12.22 -0.73
CA PHE A 89 3.65 13.14 -1.78
C PHE A 89 4.63 13.06 -2.95
N SER A 90 4.58 11.97 -3.71
CA SER A 90 5.51 11.76 -4.83
C SER A 90 5.43 12.91 -5.84
N TYR A 91 6.58 13.50 -6.14
CA TYR A 91 6.68 14.71 -7.00
C TYR A 91 5.80 15.87 -6.52
N GLY A 92 5.55 16.00 -5.21
CA GLY A 92 4.69 17.04 -4.64
C GLY A 92 3.24 17.00 -5.14
N ASP A 93 2.79 15.85 -5.66
CA ASP A 93 1.45 15.64 -6.25
C ASP A 93 1.07 16.65 -7.38
N VAL A 94 2.06 17.25 -8.03
CA VAL A 94 1.85 18.29 -9.07
C VAL A 94 0.98 17.79 -10.23
N LEU A 95 1.08 16.51 -10.57
CA LEU A 95 0.29 15.88 -11.63
C LEU A 95 -0.92 15.09 -11.10
N GLY A 96 -1.36 15.41 -9.89
CA GLY A 96 -2.35 14.65 -9.12
C GLY A 96 -1.69 13.62 -8.21
N ALA A 97 -2.38 13.26 -7.14
CA ALA A 97 -1.87 12.37 -6.10
C ALA A 97 -1.42 11.02 -6.69
N GLY A 98 -0.13 10.69 -6.50
CA GLY A 98 0.51 9.53 -7.10
C GLY A 98 0.70 9.61 -8.62
N GLY A 99 0.25 10.70 -9.25
CA GLY A 99 0.19 10.81 -10.71
C GLY A 99 1.56 10.90 -11.37
N GLY A 100 2.48 11.67 -10.80
CA GLY A 100 3.86 11.76 -11.29
C GLY A 100 4.57 10.42 -11.25
N TRP A 101 4.42 9.71 -10.14
CA TRP A 101 5.02 8.39 -9.94
C TRP A 101 4.44 7.34 -10.92
N ALA A 102 3.11 7.26 -11.03
CA ALA A 102 2.48 6.35 -11.98
C ALA A 102 2.91 6.62 -13.44
N LYS A 103 3.00 7.91 -13.83
CA LYS A 103 3.43 8.31 -15.17
C LYS A 103 4.89 7.96 -15.46
N SER A 104 5.78 8.01 -14.46
CA SER A 104 7.18 7.58 -14.63
C SER A 104 7.27 6.09 -15.00
N VAL A 105 6.32 5.27 -14.53
CA VAL A 105 6.20 3.86 -14.92
C VAL A 105 5.54 3.74 -16.31
N LEU A 106 4.35 4.32 -16.47
CA LEU A 106 3.52 4.12 -17.68
C LEU A 106 4.17 4.61 -18.97
N PHE A 107 4.93 5.71 -18.90
CA PHE A 107 5.57 6.32 -20.08
C PHE A 107 7.04 5.91 -20.28
N ASN A 108 7.54 5.00 -19.47
CA ASN A 108 8.84 4.38 -19.67
C ASN A 108 8.65 2.89 -20.00
N ALA A 109 8.93 2.51 -21.24
CA ALA A 109 8.69 1.14 -21.71
C ALA A 109 9.36 0.08 -20.84
N LYS A 110 10.63 0.30 -20.44
CA LYS A 110 11.38 -0.64 -19.59
C LYS A 110 10.73 -0.82 -18.22
N LEU A 111 10.30 0.26 -17.58
CA LEU A 111 9.62 0.19 -16.27
C LEU A 111 8.24 -0.44 -16.42
N ARG A 112 7.48 0.00 -17.42
CA ARG A 112 6.15 -0.56 -17.70
C ARG A 112 6.21 -2.07 -17.84
N ASP A 113 7.13 -2.59 -18.66
CA ASP A 113 7.32 -4.02 -18.89
C ASP A 113 7.70 -4.76 -17.59
N GLN A 114 8.58 -4.17 -16.76
CA GLN A 114 8.95 -4.76 -15.46
C GLN A 114 7.76 -4.85 -14.50
N PHE A 115 6.97 -3.77 -14.38
CA PHE A 115 5.80 -3.75 -13.51
C PHE A 115 4.71 -4.70 -14.02
N GLU A 116 4.44 -4.69 -15.32
CA GLU A 116 3.48 -5.61 -15.93
C GLU A 116 3.89 -7.06 -15.71
N LYS A 117 5.15 -7.40 -15.93
CA LYS A 117 5.69 -8.74 -15.65
C LYS A 117 5.56 -9.10 -14.18
N PHE A 118 5.89 -8.20 -13.25
CA PHE A 118 5.76 -8.43 -11.82
C PHE A 118 4.31 -8.73 -11.44
N PHE A 119 3.35 -7.92 -11.88
CA PHE A 119 1.94 -8.10 -11.54
C PHE A 119 1.31 -9.36 -12.16
N ASN A 120 1.88 -9.89 -13.24
CA ASN A 120 1.38 -11.10 -13.90
C ASN A 120 1.99 -12.40 -13.33
N ARG A 121 2.98 -12.32 -12.44
CA ARG A 121 3.53 -13.50 -11.76
C ARG A 121 2.57 -13.97 -10.65
N GLN A 122 2.29 -15.28 -10.57
CA GLN A 122 1.34 -15.84 -9.60
C GLN A 122 1.86 -15.83 -8.16
N GLU A 123 3.18 -15.87 -7.99
CA GLU A 123 3.85 -15.91 -6.69
C GLU A 123 4.12 -14.52 -6.11
N THR A 124 3.64 -13.46 -6.74
CA THR A 124 3.87 -12.09 -6.27
C THR A 124 2.62 -11.45 -5.70
N PHE A 125 2.81 -10.48 -4.82
CA PHE A 125 1.75 -9.63 -4.31
C PHE A 125 2.22 -8.18 -4.19
N SER A 126 1.26 -7.25 -4.12
CA SER A 126 1.56 -5.83 -3.95
C SER A 126 0.66 -5.18 -2.91
N LEU A 127 1.21 -4.17 -2.23
CA LEU A 127 0.51 -3.34 -1.28
C LEU A 127 0.76 -1.86 -1.59
N GLY A 128 -0.29 -1.07 -1.72
CA GLY A 128 -0.20 0.39 -1.84
C GLY A 128 -0.72 1.07 -0.60
N ILE A 129 0.06 1.97 -0.03
CA ILE A 129 -0.32 2.75 1.14
C ILE A 129 -0.38 4.23 0.76
N CYS A 130 -1.49 4.90 1.06
CA CYS A 130 -1.66 6.34 0.90
C CYS A 130 -1.31 6.79 -0.55
N ASN A 131 -0.26 7.56 -0.76
CA ASN A 131 0.21 7.97 -2.09
C ASN A 131 0.58 6.78 -2.98
N GLY A 132 1.14 5.71 -2.40
CA GLY A 132 1.39 4.47 -3.13
C GLY A 132 0.11 3.77 -3.59
N CYS A 133 -0.97 3.80 -2.81
CA CYS A 133 -2.29 3.32 -3.24
C CYS A 133 -2.83 4.14 -4.43
N GLN A 134 -2.68 5.46 -4.36
CA GLN A 134 -3.06 6.37 -5.46
C GLN A 134 -2.25 6.12 -6.73
N MET A 135 -0.98 5.80 -6.59
CA MET A 135 -0.10 5.41 -7.69
C MET A 135 -0.55 4.08 -8.30
N LEU A 136 -0.73 3.02 -7.47
CA LEU A 136 -1.16 1.71 -7.97
C LEU A 136 -2.52 1.76 -8.66
N SER A 137 -3.47 2.58 -8.18
CA SER A 137 -4.76 2.74 -8.84
C SER A 137 -4.65 3.26 -10.29
N GLN A 138 -3.61 4.04 -10.60
CA GLN A 138 -3.33 4.51 -11.94
C GLN A 138 -2.59 3.47 -12.78
N LEU A 139 -1.93 2.49 -12.15
CA LEU A 139 -1.34 1.32 -12.80
C LEU A 139 -2.35 0.16 -12.98
N ALA A 140 -3.60 0.33 -12.59
CA ALA A 140 -4.64 -0.71 -12.74
C ALA A 140 -4.65 -1.41 -14.10
N PRO A 141 -4.40 -0.74 -15.25
CA PRO A 141 -4.31 -1.41 -16.55
C PRO A 141 -3.19 -2.46 -16.68
N LEU A 142 -2.19 -2.43 -15.79
CA LEU A 142 -1.09 -3.40 -15.74
C LEU A 142 -1.33 -4.51 -14.73
N ILE A 143 -2.36 -4.39 -13.88
CA ILE A 143 -2.62 -5.29 -12.75
C ILE A 143 -3.81 -6.19 -13.08
N PRO A 144 -3.63 -7.50 -13.25
CA PRO A 144 -4.73 -8.42 -13.53
C PRO A 144 -5.86 -8.32 -12.49
N GLY A 145 -7.09 -8.16 -12.96
CA GLY A 145 -8.27 -8.09 -12.09
C GLY A 145 -8.51 -6.74 -11.41
N ALA A 146 -7.72 -5.70 -11.73
CA ALA A 146 -7.83 -4.36 -11.15
C ALA A 146 -8.70 -3.39 -11.97
N GLU A 147 -9.42 -3.85 -12.98
CA GLU A 147 -10.23 -3.01 -13.88
C GLU A 147 -11.32 -2.23 -13.14
N HIS A 148 -11.77 -2.78 -12.01
CA HIS A 148 -12.79 -2.18 -11.15
C HIS A 148 -12.25 -1.23 -10.09
N TRP A 149 -10.93 -1.05 -10.01
CA TRP A 149 -10.34 -0.19 -8.98
C TRP A 149 -10.74 1.26 -9.16
N PRO A 150 -11.05 1.99 -8.06
CA PRO A 150 -11.43 3.39 -8.14
C PRO A 150 -10.22 4.26 -8.54
N ARG A 151 -10.52 5.41 -9.13
CA ARG A 151 -9.55 6.48 -9.30
C ARG A 151 -9.71 7.51 -8.20
N PHE A 152 -8.59 8.08 -7.80
CA PHE A 152 -8.56 9.16 -6.81
C PHE A 152 -8.65 10.51 -7.53
N TYR A 153 -9.54 11.36 -7.04
CA TYR A 153 -9.77 12.71 -7.56
C TYR A 153 -9.69 13.71 -6.42
N ARG A 154 -9.69 15.00 -6.76
CA ARG A 154 -9.74 16.09 -5.79
C ARG A 154 -10.95 15.92 -4.86
N ASN A 155 -10.74 16.18 -3.57
CA ASN A 155 -11.82 16.15 -2.58
C ASN A 155 -12.95 17.09 -2.98
N LYS A 156 -14.20 16.68 -2.73
CA LYS A 156 -15.36 17.54 -2.96
C LYS A 156 -15.36 18.80 -2.09
N SER A 157 -14.71 18.72 -0.93
CA SER A 157 -14.50 19.86 -0.02
C SER A 157 -13.45 20.84 -0.53
N GLU A 158 -12.67 20.45 -1.55
CA GLU A 158 -11.54 21.20 -2.11
C GLU A 158 -10.40 21.51 -1.12
N VAL A 159 -10.42 20.92 0.07
CA VAL A 159 -9.41 21.07 1.11
C VAL A 159 -8.83 19.71 1.50
N PHE A 160 -7.66 19.75 2.14
CA PHE A 160 -7.08 18.57 2.77
C PHE A 160 -8.00 18.06 3.89
N GLU A 161 -8.28 16.77 3.89
CA GLU A 161 -9.10 16.13 4.91
C GLU A 161 -8.24 15.26 5.82
N ALA A 162 -8.30 15.54 7.13
CA ALA A 162 -7.65 14.76 8.17
C ALA A 162 -8.71 14.24 9.14
N ARG A 163 -8.89 12.92 9.16
CA ARG A 163 -9.87 12.31 10.07
C ARG A 163 -9.51 10.84 10.35
N ALA A 164 -9.95 10.33 11.49
CA ALA A 164 -9.97 8.90 11.74
C ALA A 164 -11.37 8.35 11.42
N VAL A 165 -11.43 7.23 10.72
CA VAL A 165 -12.67 6.56 10.33
C VAL A 165 -12.57 5.07 10.62
N ASN A 166 -13.71 4.43 10.89
CA ASN A 166 -13.77 2.98 10.88
C ASN A 166 -14.00 2.46 9.47
N VAL A 167 -13.21 1.47 9.06
CA VAL A 167 -13.43 0.71 7.84
C VAL A 167 -13.75 -0.73 8.18
N ARG A 168 -14.63 -1.34 7.39
CA ARG A 168 -14.90 -2.78 7.50
C ARG A 168 -14.16 -3.50 6.38
N VAL A 169 -13.49 -4.59 6.74
CA VAL A 169 -12.87 -5.49 5.76
C VAL A 169 -13.96 -6.33 5.12
N GLU A 170 -14.24 -6.08 3.86
CA GLU A 170 -15.18 -6.87 3.06
C GLU A 170 -14.52 -8.17 2.56
N LYS A 171 -15.34 -9.11 2.07
CA LYS A 171 -14.84 -10.34 1.46
C LYS A 171 -13.89 -10.00 0.31
N SER A 172 -12.70 -10.57 0.35
CA SER A 172 -11.64 -10.29 -0.62
C SER A 172 -10.83 -11.55 -0.92
N ASN A 173 -10.26 -11.62 -2.12
CA ASN A 173 -9.28 -12.64 -2.50
C ASN A 173 -7.84 -12.19 -2.20
N SER A 174 -7.65 -11.02 -1.58
CA SER A 174 -6.33 -10.51 -1.22
C SER A 174 -5.69 -11.38 -0.14
N VAL A 175 -4.47 -11.85 -0.39
CA VAL A 175 -3.67 -12.60 0.59
C VAL A 175 -3.37 -11.76 1.84
N LEU A 176 -3.33 -10.43 1.72
CA LEU A 176 -3.08 -9.50 2.83
C LEU A 176 -4.31 -9.31 3.74
N LEU A 177 -5.50 -9.71 3.30
CA LEU A 177 -6.75 -9.56 4.05
C LEU A 177 -7.37 -10.91 4.41
N GLN A 178 -6.59 -11.98 4.25
CA GLN A 178 -7.04 -13.33 4.57
C GLN A 178 -7.43 -13.40 6.05
N ASP A 179 -8.55 -14.07 6.34
CA ASP A 179 -9.13 -14.25 7.69
C ASP A 179 -9.53 -12.96 8.43
N MET A 180 -9.46 -11.80 7.76
CA MET A 180 -9.84 -10.51 8.33
C MET A 180 -11.26 -10.06 7.98
N GLN A 181 -12.01 -10.83 7.20
CA GLN A 181 -13.37 -10.45 6.77
C GLN A 181 -14.29 -10.14 7.95
N GLY A 182 -14.97 -9.00 7.88
CA GLY A 182 -15.86 -8.52 8.93
C GLY A 182 -15.17 -7.67 10.01
N SER A 183 -13.85 -7.66 10.06
CA SER A 183 -13.10 -6.78 10.99
C SER A 183 -13.47 -5.32 10.77
N ILE A 184 -13.65 -4.58 11.86
CA ILE A 184 -13.79 -3.12 11.86
C ILE A 184 -12.51 -2.53 12.42
N LEU A 185 -11.81 -1.75 11.60
CA LEU A 185 -10.50 -1.22 11.94
C LEU A 185 -10.48 0.30 11.79
N PRO A 186 -9.88 1.04 12.74
CA PRO A 186 -9.67 2.47 12.60
C PRO A 186 -8.56 2.75 11.58
N ILE A 187 -8.85 3.65 10.65
CA ILE A 187 -7.91 4.08 9.61
C ILE A 187 -7.81 5.61 9.64
N ALA A 188 -6.58 6.09 9.52
CA ALA A 188 -6.33 7.51 9.31
C ALA A 188 -6.53 7.88 7.83
N VAL A 189 -7.39 8.87 7.59
CA VAL A 189 -7.52 9.55 6.30
C VAL A 189 -6.70 10.84 6.38
N ALA A 190 -5.79 11.05 5.44
CA ALA A 190 -4.86 12.17 5.43
C ALA A 190 -4.55 12.60 3.99
N HIS A 191 -5.56 13.18 3.36
CA HIS A 191 -5.51 13.60 1.95
C HIS A 191 -6.17 14.95 1.70
#